data_483124d6e9e2fc1c64313d156a63181a
#
_entry.id   483124d6e9e2fc1c64313d156a63181a
#
_cell.length_a   1.000
_cell.length_b   1.000
_cell.length_c   1.000
_cell.angle_alpha   90.00
_cell.angle_beta   90.00
_cell.angle_gamma   90.00
#
_symmetry.space_group_name_H-M   'P 1'
#
loop_
_entity.id
_entity.type
_entity.pdbx_description
1 polymer ?
#
loop_
_entity_poly.entity_id
_entity_poly.type
_entity_poly.pdbx_seq_one_letter_code
_entity_poly.pdbx_strand_id
1 'polypeptide(L)'
;KKKVKIIPGETKRLNVQLVPDDILLNEVVVKPQRERYKKKNNPAVEMMKKVIASKKKNSLDENDFYRYNKYEKITMALNEMTPERLNKGVYKKLPFLVNQVEADEETNQLIVPISVQETASEILYRKEPKMKKTLVKGVNATGIDNLFDVGDAVTEIMQEVFADVNIYDNNMYLLKKQFVSPISDNAISFYKYYIMDTIYVEKDKCFHLSFVPQNSQDFGFT
;
A
#
# COMPACT_ATOMS: atom_id res chain seq x y z
N LYS A 1 29.71 31.63 -13.82
CA LYS A 1 30.81 31.61 -14.82
C LYS A 1 31.84 32.68 -14.47
N LYS A 2 33.13 32.30 -14.33
CA LYS A 2 34.24 33.25 -14.06
C LYS A 2 35.11 33.31 -15.30
N LYS A 3 35.32 34.52 -15.85
CA LYS A 3 36.20 34.70 -17.00
C LYS A 3 37.63 34.87 -16.49
N VAL A 4 38.56 34.14 -17.05
CA VAL A 4 39.99 34.19 -16.72
C VAL A 4 40.75 34.63 -17.95
N LYS A 5 41.56 35.68 -17.81
CA LYS A 5 42.43 36.16 -18.87
C LYS A 5 43.78 35.46 -18.72
N ILE A 6 44.19 34.77 -19.76
CA ILE A 6 45.48 34.04 -19.81
C ILE A 6 46.47 34.93 -20.56
N ILE A 7 47.66 35.12 -19.99
CA ILE A 7 48.76 35.86 -20.60
C ILE A 7 49.85 34.86 -20.95
N PRO A 8 50.33 34.81 -22.21
CA PRO A 8 51.37 33.87 -22.59
C PRO A 8 52.65 34.08 -21.76
N GLY A 9 53.19 32.99 -21.19
CA GLY A 9 54.42 33.00 -20.39
C GLY A 9 54.23 33.15 -18.88
N GLU A 10 53.00 33.37 -18.38
CA GLU A 10 52.73 33.43 -16.95
C GLU A 10 51.97 32.19 -16.44
N THR A 11 52.42 31.64 -15.31
CA THR A 11 51.70 30.56 -14.61
C THR A 11 50.78 31.19 -13.54
N LYS A 12 49.46 31.09 -13.73
CA LYS A 12 48.48 31.61 -12.79
C LYS A 12 47.77 30.47 -12.06
N ARG A 13 47.94 30.37 -10.75
CA ARG A 13 47.16 29.48 -9.91
C ARG A 13 45.82 30.14 -9.58
N LEU A 14 44.74 29.48 -9.91
CA LEU A 14 43.38 29.94 -9.61
C LEU A 14 42.69 28.96 -8.70
N ASN A 15 42.40 29.36 -7.48
CA ASN A 15 41.55 28.62 -6.59
C ASN A 15 40.07 28.99 -6.86
N VAL A 16 39.28 28.06 -7.30
CA VAL A 16 37.86 28.29 -7.57
C VAL A 16 37.05 27.54 -6.52
N GLN A 17 36.34 28.27 -5.71
CA GLN A 17 35.33 27.70 -4.81
C GLN A 17 33.99 27.70 -5.55
N LEU A 18 33.46 26.52 -5.81
CA LEU A 18 32.13 26.36 -6.40
C LEU A 18 31.11 26.56 -5.29
N VAL A 19 30.21 27.49 -5.49
CA VAL A 19 28.99 27.59 -4.67
C VAL A 19 27.93 26.81 -5.40
N PRO A 20 27.18 25.91 -4.70
CA PRO A 20 26.02 25.29 -5.30
C PRO A 20 25.11 26.41 -5.84
N ASP A 21 24.83 26.37 -7.12
CA ASP A 21 23.82 27.23 -7.72
C ASP A 21 22.51 26.45 -7.60
N ASP A 22 21.78 26.71 -6.53
CA ASP A 22 20.42 26.23 -6.38
C ASP A 22 19.58 26.93 -7.44
N ILE A 23 19.64 26.42 -8.66
CA ILE A 23 18.62 26.71 -9.64
C ILE A 23 17.37 26.05 -9.07
N LEU A 24 16.59 26.80 -8.33
CA LEU A 24 15.19 26.51 -8.11
C LEU A 24 14.58 26.41 -9.52
N LEU A 25 14.58 25.20 -10.05
CA LEU A 25 13.70 24.86 -11.14
C LEU A 25 12.32 25.12 -10.55
N ASN A 26 11.72 26.23 -10.93
CA ASN A 26 10.31 26.44 -10.68
C ASN A 26 9.63 25.20 -11.25
N GLU A 27 9.16 24.36 -10.35
CA GLU A 27 8.40 23.18 -10.69
C GLU A 27 7.25 23.68 -11.58
N VAL A 28 7.35 23.39 -12.86
CA VAL A 28 6.23 23.58 -13.77
C VAL A 28 5.24 22.51 -13.38
N VAL A 29 4.39 22.85 -12.41
CA VAL A 29 3.24 22.02 -12.09
C VAL A 29 2.36 22.03 -13.32
N VAL A 30 2.63 21.13 -14.24
CA VAL A 30 1.72 20.80 -15.33
C VAL A 30 0.51 20.16 -14.65
N LYS A 31 -0.46 20.98 -14.26
CA LYS A 31 -1.77 20.45 -13.83
C LYS A 31 -2.34 19.78 -15.07
N PRO A 32 -2.42 18.43 -15.09
CA PRO A 32 -3.03 17.76 -16.23
C PRO A 32 -4.44 18.34 -16.34
N GLN A 33 -4.81 18.85 -17.52
CA GLN A 33 -6.21 19.14 -17.79
C GLN A 33 -6.96 17.85 -17.48
N ARG A 34 -7.88 17.89 -16.50
CA ARG A 34 -8.68 16.73 -16.13
C ARG A 34 -9.54 16.37 -17.32
N GLU A 35 -9.01 15.54 -18.22
CA GLU A 35 -9.82 14.97 -19.27
C GLU A 35 -10.99 14.23 -18.64
N ARG A 36 -12.19 14.52 -19.17
CA ARG A 36 -13.39 13.83 -18.69
C ARG A 36 -13.25 12.35 -18.97
N TYR A 37 -13.29 11.52 -17.93
CA TYR A 37 -13.20 10.08 -18.05
C TYR A 37 -14.21 9.52 -19.06
N LYS A 38 -13.75 8.74 -20.02
CA LYS A 38 -14.59 8.05 -21.01
C LYS A 38 -14.39 6.57 -20.86
N LYS A 39 -15.49 5.81 -20.77
CA LYS A 39 -15.43 4.33 -20.74
C LYS A 39 -15.20 3.75 -22.14
N LYS A 40 -15.79 4.37 -23.17
CA LYS A 40 -15.72 3.91 -24.56
C LYS A 40 -14.30 4.15 -25.11
N ASN A 41 -13.71 3.13 -25.72
CA ASN A 41 -12.36 3.16 -26.29
C ASN A 41 -11.26 3.47 -25.25
N ASN A 42 -11.48 3.12 -23.99
CA ASN A 42 -10.49 3.29 -22.93
C ASN A 42 -9.64 2.01 -22.82
N PRO A 43 -8.32 2.07 -23.02
CA PRO A 43 -7.46 0.90 -22.96
C PRO A 43 -7.49 0.18 -21.61
N ALA A 44 -7.61 0.93 -20.50
CA ALA A 44 -7.71 0.36 -19.16
C ALA A 44 -9.01 -0.45 -18.99
N VAL A 45 -10.12 0.04 -19.54
CA VAL A 45 -11.42 -0.66 -19.51
C VAL A 45 -11.35 -1.93 -20.35
N GLU A 46 -10.77 -1.88 -21.56
CA GLU A 46 -10.62 -3.07 -22.40
C GLU A 46 -9.72 -4.13 -21.75
N MET A 47 -8.66 -3.69 -21.06
CA MET A 47 -7.82 -4.59 -20.28
C MET A 47 -8.60 -5.22 -19.13
N MET A 48 -9.36 -4.42 -18.37
CA MET A 48 -10.18 -4.93 -17.27
C MET A 48 -11.24 -5.92 -17.73
N LYS A 49 -11.83 -5.75 -18.90
CA LYS A 49 -12.74 -6.76 -19.49
C LYS A 49 -12.04 -8.11 -19.65
N LYS A 50 -10.79 -8.10 -20.12
CA LYS A 50 -9.99 -9.33 -20.25
C LYS A 50 -9.66 -9.95 -18.89
N VAL A 51 -9.30 -9.13 -17.88
CA VAL A 51 -9.06 -9.58 -16.51
C VAL A 51 -10.32 -10.24 -15.94
N ILE A 52 -11.48 -9.58 -16.06
CA ILE A 52 -12.75 -10.10 -15.57
C ILE A 52 -13.11 -11.43 -16.29
N ALA A 53 -12.94 -11.51 -17.60
CA ALA A 53 -13.22 -12.71 -18.35
C ALA A 53 -12.32 -13.92 -17.95
N SER A 54 -11.07 -13.65 -17.55
CA SER A 54 -10.12 -14.67 -17.11
C SER A 54 -10.12 -14.92 -15.61
N LYS A 55 -10.89 -14.18 -14.83
CA LYS A 55 -10.91 -14.21 -13.38
C LYS A 55 -11.14 -15.63 -12.81
N LYS A 56 -12.10 -16.36 -13.33
CA LYS A 56 -12.37 -17.75 -12.89
C LYS A 56 -11.16 -18.65 -13.10
N LYS A 57 -10.51 -18.56 -14.26
CA LYS A 57 -9.33 -19.37 -14.58
C LYS A 57 -8.16 -19.09 -13.63
N ASN A 58 -8.04 -17.88 -13.13
CA ASN A 58 -6.93 -17.43 -12.30
C ASN A 58 -7.24 -17.52 -10.79
N SER A 59 -8.49 -17.83 -10.41
CA SER A 59 -8.84 -18.03 -9.02
C SER A 59 -8.24 -19.34 -8.48
N LEU A 60 -7.65 -19.26 -7.29
CA LEU A 60 -7.14 -20.46 -6.62
C LEU A 60 -8.25 -21.48 -6.32
N ASP A 61 -9.47 -21.01 -6.06
CA ASP A 61 -10.62 -21.87 -5.70
C ASP A 61 -11.13 -22.73 -6.88
N GLU A 62 -10.63 -22.50 -8.09
CA GLU A 62 -10.91 -23.40 -9.23
C GLU A 62 -10.07 -24.66 -9.23
N ASN A 63 -8.99 -24.71 -8.44
CA ASN A 63 -8.21 -25.92 -8.26
C ASN A 63 -8.93 -26.89 -7.32
N ASP A 64 -8.85 -28.17 -7.61
CA ASP A 64 -9.42 -29.22 -6.75
C ASP A 64 -8.74 -29.24 -5.37
N PHE A 65 -7.43 -28.99 -5.36
CA PHE A 65 -6.61 -28.89 -4.17
C PHE A 65 -5.57 -27.80 -4.37
N TYR A 66 -5.29 -27.04 -3.30
CA TYR A 66 -4.12 -26.19 -3.23
C TYR A 66 -3.54 -26.12 -1.83
N ARG A 67 -2.27 -25.78 -1.77
CA ARG A 67 -1.53 -25.57 -0.53
C ARG A 67 -0.56 -24.42 -0.73
N TYR A 68 -0.51 -23.50 0.24
CA TYR A 68 0.49 -22.43 0.26
C TYR A 68 0.87 -22.03 1.69
N ASN A 69 2.04 -21.44 1.82
CA ASN A 69 2.46 -20.81 3.06
C ASN A 69 2.03 -19.34 3.04
N LYS A 70 1.35 -18.90 4.11
CA LYS A 70 0.96 -17.50 4.32
C LYS A 70 1.83 -16.93 5.43
N TYR A 71 2.53 -15.85 5.15
CA TYR A 71 3.11 -14.98 6.17
C TYR A 71 2.31 -13.69 6.21
N GLU A 72 1.93 -13.29 7.40
CA GLU A 72 1.13 -12.11 7.65
C GLU A 72 1.79 -11.28 8.73
N LYS A 73 2.02 -10.00 8.45
CA LYS A 73 2.53 -9.03 9.42
C LYS A 73 1.51 -7.92 9.56
N ILE A 74 0.97 -7.77 10.75
CA ILE A 74 0.03 -6.73 11.11
C ILE A 74 0.74 -5.76 12.04
N THR A 75 0.81 -4.50 11.64
CA THR A 75 1.37 -3.42 12.45
C THR A 75 0.27 -2.43 12.80
N MET A 76 0.02 -2.25 14.09
CA MET A 76 -0.78 -1.14 14.60
C MET A 76 0.14 -0.01 14.98
N ALA A 77 -0.17 1.19 14.53
CA ALA A 77 0.64 2.35 14.82
C ALA A 77 -0.24 3.58 15.09
N LEU A 78 0.28 4.49 15.88
CA LEU A 78 -0.26 5.84 16.04
C LEU A 78 0.43 6.75 15.05
N ASN A 79 -0.34 7.49 14.29
CA ASN A 79 0.14 8.54 13.40
C ASN A 79 -0.02 9.93 14.07
N GLU A 80 0.42 10.98 13.39
CA GLU A 80 0.37 12.35 13.88
C GLU A 80 1.09 12.55 15.24
N MET A 81 2.10 11.74 15.49
CA MET A 81 2.91 11.89 16.70
C MET A 81 3.93 13.00 16.53
N THR A 82 4.14 13.78 17.59
CA THR A 82 5.18 14.81 17.62
C THR A 82 6.27 14.43 18.62
N PRO A 83 7.52 14.92 18.44
CA PRO A 83 8.60 14.68 19.39
C PRO A 83 8.25 15.09 20.81
N GLU A 84 7.45 16.15 20.99
CA GLU A 84 7.00 16.63 22.28
C GLU A 84 6.01 15.66 22.94
N ARG A 85 5.14 15.01 22.16
CA ARG A 85 4.21 13.99 22.65
C ARG A 85 4.96 12.72 23.06
N LEU A 86 5.95 12.29 22.27
CA LEU A 86 6.78 11.12 22.59
C LEU A 86 7.54 11.27 23.90
N ASN A 87 7.92 12.49 24.26
CA ASN A 87 8.65 12.78 25.49
C ASN A 87 7.75 12.99 26.72
N LYS A 88 6.42 12.79 26.60
CA LYS A 88 5.45 13.00 27.67
C LYS A 88 4.64 11.75 27.99
N GLY A 89 4.06 11.72 29.20
CA GLY A 89 3.08 10.71 29.59
C GLY A 89 3.60 9.29 29.56
N VAL A 90 2.79 8.40 29.00
CA VAL A 90 3.06 6.95 28.90
C VAL A 90 4.25 6.66 28.00
N TYR A 91 4.42 7.43 26.92
CA TYR A 91 5.49 7.21 25.93
C TYR A 91 6.89 7.37 26.55
N LYS A 92 7.05 8.28 27.49
CA LYS A 92 8.32 8.45 28.22
C LYS A 92 8.72 7.19 29.01
N LYS A 93 7.74 6.36 29.40
CA LYS A 93 7.97 5.11 30.12
C LYS A 93 8.25 3.91 29.21
N LEU A 94 8.12 4.10 27.90
CA LEU A 94 8.25 3.06 26.89
C LEU A 94 9.35 3.42 25.86
N PRO A 95 10.62 3.49 26.29
CA PRO A 95 11.72 3.95 25.42
C PRO A 95 11.92 3.06 24.20
N PHE A 96 11.49 1.80 24.24
CA PHE A 96 11.56 0.90 23.11
C PHE A 96 10.66 1.34 21.94
N LEU A 97 9.56 2.05 22.20
CA LEU A 97 8.69 2.60 21.14
C LEU A 97 9.38 3.74 20.41
N VAL A 98 10.14 4.56 21.12
CA VAL A 98 10.84 5.70 20.54
C VAL A 98 11.87 5.25 19.49
N ASN A 99 12.49 4.09 19.72
CA ASN A 99 13.46 3.50 18.78
C ASN A 99 12.82 2.90 17.51
N GLN A 100 11.49 2.75 17.49
CA GLN A 100 10.73 2.21 16.37
C GLN A 100 9.92 3.28 15.63
N VAL A 101 10.14 4.54 15.98
CA VAL A 101 9.47 5.67 15.31
C VAL A 101 9.97 5.76 13.88
N GLU A 102 9.06 5.72 12.95
CA GLU A 102 9.31 5.91 11.51
C GLU A 102 8.67 7.24 11.08
N ALA A 103 9.25 7.88 10.09
CA ALA A 103 8.63 9.01 9.43
C ALA A 103 7.90 8.50 8.18
N ASP A 104 6.67 8.91 8.01
CA ASP A 104 5.95 8.69 6.77
C ASP A 104 6.61 9.46 5.62
N GLU A 105 6.91 8.77 4.52
CA GLU A 105 7.67 9.35 3.40
C GLU A 105 6.89 10.46 2.67
N GLU A 106 5.56 10.40 2.68
CA GLU A 106 4.74 11.37 1.95
C GLU A 106 4.37 12.58 2.82
N THR A 107 4.02 12.32 4.08
CA THR A 107 3.51 13.37 4.99
C THR A 107 4.56 13.90 5.95
N ASN A 108 5.70 13.22 6.07
CA ASN A 108 6.76 13.46 7.05
C ASN A 108 6.25 13.47 8.51
N GLN A 109 5.13 12.81 8.74
CA GLN A 109 4.57 12.63 10.09
C GLN A 109 5.22 11.44 10.79
N LEU A 110 5.37 11.53 12.10
CA LEU A 110 5.92 10.44 12.87
C LEU A 110 4.86 9.37 13.11
N ILE A 111 5.22 8.14 12.78
CA ILE A 111 4.43 6.94 13.01
C ILE A 111 5.10 6.14 14.12
N VAL A 112 4.32 5.80 15.14
CA VAL A 112 4.81 5.04 16.29
C VAL A 112 4.12 3.68 16.31
N PRO A 113 4.80 2.59 15.93
CA PRO A 113 4.27 1.25 16.07
C PRO A 113 3.97 0.93 17.54
N ILE A 114 2.74 0.52 17.83
CA ILE A 114 2.31 0.14 19.18
C ILE A 114 2.15 -1.37 19.35
N SER A 115 1.88 -2.05 18.27
CA SER A 115 1.78 -3.50 18.23
C SER A 115 2.20 -4.03 16.87
N VAL A 116 2.96 -5.11 16.86
CA VAL A 116 3.34 -5.86 15.67
C VAL A 116 3.04 -7.32 15.91
N GLN A 117 2.18 -7.91 15.08
CA GLN A 117 1.88 -9.33 15.11
C GLN A 117 2.32 -9.96 13.78
N GLU A 118 3.11 -11.01 13.88
CA GLU A 118 3.58 -11.79 12.75
C GLU A 118 3.02 -13.21 12.87
N THR A 119 2.41 -13.71 11.82
CA THR A 119 1.83 -15.06 11.80
C THR A 119 2.32 -15.81 10.56
N ALA A 120 2.94 -16.94 10.77
CA ALA A 120 3.28 -17.89 9.72
C ALA A 120 2.28 -19.06 9.76
N SER A 121 1.63 -19.31 8.64
CA SER A 121 0.64 -20.39 8.54
C SER A 121 0.73 -21.13 7.22
N GLU A 122 0.20 -22.33 7.19
CA GLU A 122 0.03 -23.15 6.01
C GLU A 122 -1.45 -23.31 5.75
N ILE A 123 -1.87 -22.98 4.54
CA ILE A 123 -3.25 -23.07 4.09
C ILE A 123 -3.38 -24.31 3.22
N LEU A 124 -4.37 -25.13 3.55
CA LEU A 124 -4.75 -26.32 2.80
C LEU A 124 -6.19 -26.15 2.36
N TYR A 125 -6.45 -26.39 1.08
CA TYR A 125 -7.78 -26.29 0.52
C TYR A 125 -8.12 -27.53 -0.31
N ARG A 126 -9.39 -27.91 -0.26
CA ARG A 126 -10.01 -28.93 -1.10
C ARG A 126 -11.36 -28.42 -1.56
N LYS A 127 -11.64 -28.59 -2.88
CA LYS A 127 -12.88 -28.11 -3.51
C LYS A 127 -14.09 -28.98 -3.15
N GLU A 128 -13.93 -30.31 -3.20
CA GLU A 128 -15.03 -31.24 -2.92
C GLU A 128 -14.63 -32.39 -1.95
N PRO A 129 -15.34 -32.56 -0.85
CA PRO A 129 -16.22 -31.58 -0.20
C PRO A 129 -15.42 -30.35 0.20
N LYS A 130 -15.99 -29.14 0.04
CA LYS A 130 -15.30 -27.89 0.30
C LYS A 130 -14.75 -27.85 1.72
N MET A 131 -13.44 -27.69 1.84
CA MET A 131 -12.74 -27.61 3.11
C MET A 131 -11.52 -26.68 2.98
N LYS A 132 -11.38 -25.76 3.92
CA LYS A 132 -10.16 -24.95 4.09
C LYS A 132 -9.64 -25.15 5.50
N LYS A 133 -8.36 -25.50 5.64
CA LYS A 133 -7.70 -25.72 6.93
C LYS A 133 -6.50 -24.78 7.01
N THR A 134 -6.41 -24.05 8.10
CA THR A 134 -5.26 -23.19 8.42
C THR A 134 -4.46 -23.86 9.53
N LEU A 135 -3.19 -24.13 9.26
CA LEU A 135 -2.24 -24.66 10.23
C LEU A 135 -1.29 -23.53 10.61
N VAL A 136 -1.48 -22.96 11.79
CA VAL A 136 -0.56 -21.95 12.33
C VAL A 136 0.75 -22.64 12.69
N LYS A 137 1.84 -22.19 12.08
CA LYS A 137 3.21 -22.69 12.29
C LYS A 137 3.94 -21.91 13.37
N GLY A 138 3.66 -20.61 13.46
CA GLY A 138 4.24 -19.75 14.48
C GLY A 138 3.54 -18.39 14.53
N VAL A 139 3.55 -17.82 15.71
CA VAL A 139 3.06 -16.47 15.98
C VAL A 139 4.13 -15.75 16.78
N ASN A 140 4.47 -14.55 16.38
CA ASN A 140 5.30 -13.63 17.14
C ASN A 140 4.51 -12.34 17.33
N ALA A 141 4.30 -11.92 18.57
CA ALA A 141 3.60 -10.71 18.89
C ALA A 141 4.50 -9.84 19.79
N THR A 142 4.71 -8.61 19.39
CA THR A 142 5.45 -7.61 20.16
C THR A 142 4.63 -6.33 20.22
N GLY A 143 4.58 -5.72 21.39
CA GLY A 143 3.84 -4.47 21.54
C GLY A 143 3.38 -4.22 22.96
N ILE A 144 2.55 -3.21 23.07
CA ILE A 144 2.01 -2.74 24.36
C ILE A 144 0.66 -3.40 24.71
N ASP A 145 0.24 -4.41 23.94
CA ASP A 145 -1.06 -5.08 24.12
C ASP A 145 -1.24 -5.62 25.54
N ASN A 146 -0.13 -6.02 26.17
CA ASN A 146 -0.14 -6.46 27.57
C ASN A 146 -0.17 -5.31 28.59
N LEU A 147 0.02 -4.07 28.14
CA LEU A 147 0.06 -2.88 29.00
C LEU A 147 -1.25 -2.11 29.03
N PHE A 148 -2.07 -2.31 28.01
CA PHE A 148 -3.41 -1.77 27.92
C PHE A 148 -4.38 -2.94 27.80
N ASP A 149 -5.34 -3.00 28.68
CA ASP A 149 -6.51 -3.87 28.53
C ASP A 149 -7.35 -3.30 27.37
N VAL A 150 -6.93 -3.64 26.15
CA VAL A 150 -7.50 -3.08 24.89
C VAL A 150 -8.83 -3.77 24.59
N GLY A 151 -9.52 -4.29 25.55
CA GLY A 151 -10.85 -4.83 25.52
C GLY A 151 -11.27 -5.62 24.26
N ASP A 152 -12.27 -6.44 24.40
CA ASP A 152 -12.81 -7.29 23.32
C ASP A 152 -13.17 -6.51 22.03
N ALA A 153 -13.57 -5.23 22.17
CA ALA A 153 -13.95 -4.37 21.04
C ALA A 153 -12.80 -4.10 20.04
N VAL A 154 -11.57 -3.92 20.53
CA VAL A 154 -10.41 -3.72 19.65
C VAL A 154 -10.06 -5.02 18.94
N THR A 155 -10.13 -6.13 19.65
CA THR A 155 -9.89 -7.46 19.06
C THR A 155 -10.91 -7.79 17.97
N GLU A 156 -12.18 -7.45 18.16
CA GLU A 156 -13.21 -7.58 17.11
C GLU A 156 -12.93 -6.71 15.90
N ILE A 157 -12.60 -5.43 16.12
CA ILE A 157 -12.24 -4.52 15.03
C ILE A 157 -11.04 -5.05 14.25
N MET A 158 -10.03 -5.57 14.96
CA MET A 158 -8.85 -6.16 14.36
C MET A 158 -9.19 -7.35 13.46
N GLN A 159 -10.00 -8.27 13.96
CA GLN A 159 -10.42 -9.43 13.17
C GLN A 159 -11.20 -9.04 11.90
N GLU A 160 -11.99 -7.97 11.97
CA GLU A 160 -12.73 -7.47 10.81
C GLU A 160 -11.88 -6.70 9.81
N VAL A 161 -10.96 -5.86 10.30
CA VAL A 161 -10.06 -5.08 9.44
C VAL A 161 -9.09 -5.98 8.69
N PHE A 162 -8.62 -7.06 9.35
CA PHE A 162 -7.63 -7.98 8.78
C PHE A 162 -8.23 -9.29 8.27
N ALA A 163 -9.55 -9.32 8.05
CA ALA A 163 -10.18 -10.46 7.37
C ALA A 163 -9.59 -10.66 5.97
N ASP A 164 -9.41 -11.92 5.59
CA ASP A 164 -8.93 -12.25 4.25
C ASP A 164 -9.90 -11.69 3.18
N VAL A 165 -9.43 -10.76 2.38
CA VAL A 165 -10.19 -10.20 1.27
C VAL A 165 -9.88 -10.97 0.00
N ASN A 166 -10.87 -11.64 -0.57
CA ASN A 166 -10.75 -12.31 -1.85
C ASN A 166 -11.31 -11.41 -2.97
N ILE A 167 -10.42 -10.80 -3.75
CA ILE A 167 -10.83 -9.93 -4.86
C ILE A 167 -11.49 -10.69 -6.03
N TYR A 168 -11.34 -12.03 -6.09
CA TYR A 168 -11.98 -12.87 -7.10
C TYR A 168 -13.47 -13.05 -6.86
N ASP A 169 -13.95 -12.80 -5.64
CA ASP A 169 -15.38 -12.74 -5.35
C ASP A 169 -15.99 -11.47 -5.96
N ASN A 170 -17.27 -11.51 -6.27
CA ASN A 170 -17.95 -10.34 -6.82
C ASN A 170 -18.11 -9.23 -5.78
N ASN A 171 -18.20 -9.61 -4.51
CA ASN A 171 -18.33 -8.71 -3.39
C ASN A 171 -17.27 -9.01 -2.33
N MET A 172 -16.73 -7.97 -1.77
CA MET A 172 -15.79 -8.02 -0.65
C MET A 172 -16.47 -7.42 0.57
N TYR A 173 -16.14 -7.96 1.74
CA TYR A 173 -16.60 -7.43 3.01
C TYR A 173 -15.43 -6.81 3.76
N LEU A 174 -15.58 -5.56 4.14
CA LEU A 174 -14.62 -4.81 4.93
C LEU A 174 -15.36 -3.97 5.96
N LEU A 175 -14.98 -4.07 7.23
CA LEU A 175 -15.62 -3.33 8.33
C LEU A 175 -17.17 -3.45 8.32
N LYS A 176 -17.66 -4.66 8.18
CA LYS A 176 -19.12 -4.97 8.09
C LYS A 176 -19.85 -4.34 6.91
N LYS A 177 -19.11 -3.72 5.98
CA LYS A 177 -19.67 -3.15 4.75
C LYS A 177 -19.33 -4.02 3.55
N GLN A 178 -20.28 -4.08 2.64
CA GLN A 178 -20.10 -4.81 1.39
C GLN A 178 -19.67 -3.84 0.30
N PHE A 179 -18.60 -4.20 -0.40
CA PHE A 179 -18.05 -3.47 -1.55
C PHE A 179 -18.03 -4.38 -2.77
N VAL A 180 -18.26 -3.78 -3.93
CA VAL A 180 -18.10 -4.48 -5.20
C VAL A 180 -16.61 -4.67 -5.46
N SER A 181 -16.18 -5.89 -5.77
CA SER A 181 -14.78 -6.14 -6.15
C SER A 181 -14.40 -5.36 -7.40
N PRO A 182 -13.17 -4.81 -7.49
CA PRO A 182 -12.69 -4.12 -8.70
C PRO A 182 -12.59 -5.04 -9.92
N ILE A 183 -12.65 -6.36 -9.73
CA ILE A 183 -12.71 -7.36 -10.80
C ILE A 183 -14.04 -8.13 -10.81
N SER A 184 -15.07 -7.60 -10.15
CA SER A 184 -16.43 -8.13 -10.22
C SER A 184 -16.94 -8.16 -11.66
N ASP A 185 -17.88 -9.04 -11.95
CA ASP A 185 -18.52 -9.12 -13.26
C ASP A 185 -19.13 -7.78 -13.71
N ASN A 186 -19.58 -6.97 -12.76
CA ASN A 186 -20.18 -5.65 -12.97
C ASN A 186 -19.21 -4.47 -12.67
N ALA A 187 -17.95 -4.76 -12.37
CA ALA A 187 -16.99 -3.78 -11.86
C ALA A 187 -16.86 -2.52 -12.74
N ILE A 188 -16.96 -2.67 -14.07
CA ILE A 188 -16.86 -1.55 -15.02
C ILE A 188 -17.98 -0.52 -14.82
N SER A 189 -19.12 -0.91 -14.20
CA SER A 189 -20.19 0.01 -13.86
C SER A 189 -19.94 0.79 -12.57
N PHE A 190 -19.08 0.27 -11.70
CA PHE A 190 -18.81 0.85 -10.38
C PHE A 190 -17.51 1.66 -10.34
N TYR A 191 -16.52 1.32 -11.20
CA TYR A 191 -15.20 1.91 -11.14
C TYR A 191 -14.78 2.59 -12.44
N LYS A 192 -13.88 3.57 -12.32
CA LYS A 192 -13.08 4.15 -13.39
C LYS A 192 -11.70 3.51 -13.31
N TYR A 193 -11.15 3.07 -14.44
CA TYR A 193 -9.87 2.38 -14.51
C TYR A 193 -8.86 3.21 -15.27
N TYR A 194 -7.61 3.16 -14.82
CA TYR A 194 -6.48 3.89 -15.39
C TYR A 194 -5.28 2.94 -15.49
N ILE A 195 -4.55 3.01 -16.58
CA ILE A 195 -3.22 2.41 -16.69
C ILE A 195 -2.23 3.45 -16.19
N MET A 196 -1.52 3.15 -15.12
CA MET A 196 -0.54 4.05 -14.52
C MET A 196 0.80 3.88 -15.21
N ASP A 197 1.34 2.67 -15.17
CA ASP A 197 2.64 2.35 -15.75
C ASP A 197 2.74 0.87 -16.13
N THR A 198 3.92 0.49 -16.58
CA THR A 198 4.29 -0.90 -16.86
C THR A 198 5.44 -1.29 -15.94
N ILE A 199 5.21 -2.35 -15.18
CA ILE A 199 6.22 -2.94 -14.29
C ILE A 199 6.58 -4.35 -14.78
N TYR A 200 7.72 -4.86 -14.35
CA TYR A 200 8.11 -6.23 -14.60
C TYR A 200 8.15 -6.98 -13.28
N VAL A 201 7.39 -8.07 -13.20
CA VAL A 201 7.41 -9.00 -12.07
C VAL A 201 8.17 -10.23 -12.55
N GLU A 202 9.37 -10.46 -12.00
CA GLU A 202 10.33 -11.43 -12.51
C GLU A 202 10.67 -11.16 -13.98
N LYS A 203 10.11 -11.92 -14.93
CA LYS A 203 10.33 -11.76 -16.37
C LYS A 203 9.07 -11.33 -17.13
N ASP A 204 7.94 -11.29 -16.44
CA ASP A 204 6.66 -11.00 -17.05
C ASP A 204 6.36 -9.51 -17.01
N LYS A 205 5.91 -9.00 -18.17
CA LYS A 205 5.45 -7.63 -18.29
C LYS A 205 4.07 -7.49 -17.68
N CYS A 206 3.97 -6.66 -16.64
CA CYS A 206 2.73 -6.39 -15.93
C CYS A 206 2.30 -4.93 -16.12
N PHE A 207 1.00 -4.69 -16.13
CA PHE A 207 0.44 -3.34 -16.13
C PHE A 207 -0.07 -2.98 -14.75
N HIS A 208 0.41 -1.86 -14.25
CA HIS A 208 -0.12 -1.27 -13.03
C HIS A 208 -1.45 -0.58 -13.37
N LEU A 209 -2.55 -1.13 -12.84
CA LEU A 209 -3.89 -0.60 -13.03
C LEU A 209 -4.37 0.05 -11.73
N SER A 210 -4.78 1.29 -11.83
CA SER A 210 -5.49 1.99 -10.77
C SER A 210 -6.99 2.00 -11.05
N PHE A 211 -7.76 1.99 -9.98
CA PHE A 211 -9.21 2.13 -10.07
C PHE A 211 -9.71 3.09 -8.98
N VAL A 212 -10.76 3.82 -9.30
CA VAL A 212 -11.46 4.69 -8.35
C VAL A 212 -12.95 4.50 -8.50
N PRO A 213 -13.74 4.62 -7.41
CA PRO A 213 -15.20 4.56 -7.49
C PRO A 213 -15.75 5.60 -8.45
N GLN A 214 -16.84 5.29 -9.15
CA GLN A 214 -17.57 6.28 -9.95
C GLN A 214 -18.36 7.24 -9.07
N ASN A 215 -18.86 6.72 -7.96
CA ASN A 215 -19.58 7.48 -6.94
C ASN A 215 -18.57 7.96 -5.88
N SER A 216 -18.47 9.28 -5.70
CA SER A 216 -17.58 9.88 -4.69
C SER A 216 -18.01 9.62 -3.24
N GLN A 217 -19.17 9.00 -3.04
CA GLN A 217 -19.64 8.61 -1.71
C GLN A 217 -19.36 7.15 -1.35
N ASP A 218 -18.70 6.39 -2.23
CA ASP A 218 -18.23 5.04 -1.94
C ASP A 218 -16.91 5.13 -1.19
N PHE A 219 -16.98 5.21 0.13
CA PHE A 219 -15.82 5.43 1.04
C PHE A 219 -14.92 4.19 1.23
N GLY A 220 -15.14 3.12 0.51
CA GLY A 220 -14.34 1.90 0.70
C GLY A 220 -12.98 1.91 0.03
N PHE A 221 -12.66 2.91 -0.80
CA PHE A 221 -11.48 2.93 -1.66
C PHE A 221 -10.93 4.34 -1.88
N THR A 222 -10.89 5.14 -0.86
CA THR A 222 -10.23 6.47 -0.91
C THR A 222 -8.77 6.37 -0.61
#